data_f98023eb9cb68da0c67bae95bc28b7ae
#
_entry.id   f98023eb9cb68da0c67bae95bc28b7ae
#
_cell.length_a   1.000
_cell.length_b   1.000
_cell.length_c   1.000
_cell.angle_alpha   90.00
_cell.angle_beta   90.00
_cell.angle_gamma   90.00
#
_symmetry.space_group_name_H-M   'P 1'
#
loop_
_entity.id
_entity.type
_entity.pdbx_description
1 polymer ?
#
loop_
_entity_poly.entity_id
_entity_poly.type
_entity_poly.pdbx_seq_one_letter_code
_entity_poly.pdbx_strand_id
1 'polypeptide(L)'
;MKKVLFVATVVKTHIMEFHVPYLKMFKEMGWETAVAARNDYENPADCVIPYCDTYYNIPFERNPLKIGNLKAYKNLKKVIDNGGYDIIHCHTPVGAMLTRLAAKRARKNGTKVFYTAHGFHFYTGAPIINWILYYPVERWLAHYTDVLITINQEDYKRAQKFQCRKVIYIPGVGIDLSKFNTMEFNRDRKREELGISHNSFVILSVGELIPRKNHKIVLEALSILKNIDKISDIQYLICGNGRLKKDLKQLTLEYGISEHVHFLGYRNDVSEMYKCSDLFVFMSKQEGLPVALMEAMACGVPIICSNVRGNRDLVENKYNGIIIKLDPQLLSEKILELKSNEKDKKIYLNHSLEKIKHFELSYVLKEMKDIYEGQ
;
A
#
# COMPACT_ATOMS: atom_id res chain seq x y z
N MET A 1 -3.34 -31.91 12.25
CA MET A 1 -2.51 -30.72 11.91
C MET A 1 -3.45 -29.58 11.60
N LYS A 2 -3.25 -28.39 12.16
CA LYS A 2 -4.09 -27.21 11.88
C LYS A 2 -3.83 -26.68 10.47
N LYS A 3 -4.87 -26.08 9.87
CA LYS A 3 -4.85 -25.62 8.47
C LYS A 3 -5.29 -24.17 8.33
N VAL A 4 -4.59 -23.40 7.51
CA VAL A 4 -4.97 -22.04 7.18
C VAL A 4 -5.15 -21.86 5.68
N LEU A 5 -6.20 -21.13 5.29
CA LEU A 5 -6.44 -20.72 3.89
C LEU A 5 -6.35 -19.19 3.76
N PHE A 6 -5.42 -18.72 2.96
CA PHE A 6 -5.35 -17.31 2.53
C PHE A 6 -6.14 -17.13 1.24
N VAL A 7 -7.01 -16.13 1.20
CA VAL A 7 -7.83 -15.83 0.02
C VAL A 7 -7.63 -14.37 -0.41
N ALA A 8 -7.25 -14.18 -1.67
CA ALA A 8 -7.15 -12.86 -2.29
C ALA A 8 -7.62 -12.91 -3.75
N THR A 9 -7.85 -11.76 -4.37
CA THR A 9 -8.29 -11.72 -5.78
C THR A 9 -7.21 -12.23 -6.74
N VAL A 10 -5.92 -11.94 -6.47
CA VAL A 10 -4.79 -12.25 -7.36
C VAL A 10 -3.55 -12.69 -6.58
N VAL A 11 -2.66 -13.46 -7.23
CA VAL A 11 -1.42 -13.97 -6.63
C VAL A 11 -0.31 -12.94 -6.68
N LYS A 12 0.14 -12.54 -7.90
CA LYS A 12 1.36 -11.74 -8.11
C LYS A 12 1.33 -10.42 -7.37
N THR A 13 0.27 -9.64 -7.57
CA THR A 13 0.17 -8.27 -7.06
C THR A 13 -0.50 -8.16 -5.68
N HIS A 14 -0.77 -9.29 -5.01
CA HIS A 14 -1.33 -9.27 -3.65
C HIS A 14 -0.74 -10.33 -2.72
N ILE A 15 -0.86 -11.63 -3.04
CA ILE A 15 -0.32 -12.69 -2.17
C ILE A 15 1.20 -12.58 -2.06
N MET A 16 1.90 -12.44 -3.18
CA MET A 16 3.36 -12.37 -3.20
C MET A 16 3.89 -11.10 -2.53
N GLU A 17 3.20 -9.98 -2.71
CA GLU A 17 3.63 -8.70 -2.15
C GLU A 17 3.43 -8.61 -0.62
N PHE A 18 2.37 -9.25 -0.08
CA PHE A 18 1.95 -8.95 1.29
C PHE A 18 1.82 -10.18 2.20
N HIS A 19 1.68 -11.40 1.66
CA HIS A 19 1.26 -12.53 2.50
C HIS A 19 2.28 -13.67 2.59
N VAL A 20 3.35 -13.65 1.83
CA VAL A 20 4.45 -14.65 1.94
C VAL A 20 5.03 -14.69 3.36
N PRO A 21 5.27 -13.57 4.08
CA PRO A 21 5.75 -13.62 5.45
C PRO A 21 4.78 -14.31 6.42
N TYR A 22 3.47 -14.15 6.21
CA TYR A 22 2.45 -14.82 7.02
C TYR A 22 2.40 -16.34 6.73
N LEU A 23 2.52 -16.73 5.46
CA LEU A 23 2.61 -18.15 5.08
C LEU A 23 3.82 -18.80 5.75
N LYS A 24 4.98 -18.13 5.73
CA LYS A 24 6.20 -18.57 6.42
C LYS A 24 5.94 -18.75 7.92
N MET A 25 5.35 -17.76 8.58
CA MET A 25 5.01 -17.81 10.00
C MET A 25 4.12 -19.03 10.33
N PHE A 26 3.07 -19.31 9.54
CA PHE A 26 2.22 -20.48 9.75
C PHE A 26 2.96 -21.81 9.55
N LYS A 27 3.88 -21.87 8.57
CA LYS A 27 4.75 -23.06 8.40
C LYS A 27 5.65 -23.29 9.62
N GLU A 28 6.24 -22.23 10.17
CA GLU A 28 7.06 -22.29 11.39
C GLU A 28 6.23 -22.71 12.62
N MET A 29 4.93 -22.39 12.65
CA MET A 29 3.98 -22.86 13.66
C MET A 29 3.52 -24.31 13.42
N GLY A 30 3.99 -25.00 12.38
CA GLY A 30 3.62 -26.38 12.04
C GLY A 30 2.22 -26.52 11.41
N TRP A 31 1.68 -25.47 10.78
CA TRP A 31 0.40 -25.52 10.10
C TRP A 31 0.53 -25.90 8.62
N GLU A 32 -0.50 -26.53 8.10
CA GLU A 32 -0.70 -26.67 6.66
C GLU A 32 -1.25 -25.36 6.08
N THR A 33 -0.61 -24.87 5.00
CA THR A 33 -0.91 -23.57 4.39
C THR A 33 -1.53 -23.76 3.01
N ALA A 34 -2.58 -23.00 2.73
CA ALA A 34 -3.21 -23.00 1.43
C ALA A 34 -3.49 -21.57 0.95
N VAL A 35 -3.48 -21.38 -0.36
CA VAL A 35 -3.81 -20.11 -1.02
C VAL A 35 -4.90 -20.34 -2.07
N ALA A 36 -5.91 -19.48 -2.08
CA ALA A 36 -6.94 -19.43 -3.11
C ALA A 36 -6.97 -18.02 -3.74
N ALA A 37 -6.45 -17.90 -4.96
CA ALA A 37 -6.35 -16.64 -5.69
C ALA A 37 -6.27 -16.89 -7.18
N ARG A 38 -6.57 -15.89 -8.02
CA ARG A 38 -6.34 -15.99 -9.46
C ARG A 38 -4.86 -15.84 -9.78
N ASN A 39 -4.33 -16.74 -10.62
CA ASN A 39 -3.02 -16.56 -11.21
C ASN A 39 -3.05 -15.37 -12.18
N ASP A 40 -2.29 -14.32 -11.88
CA ASP A 40 -2.16 -13.09 -12.70
C ASP A 40 -0.75 -12.91 -13.26
N TYR A 41 0.04 -13.99 -13.34
CA TYR A 41 1.32 -14.03 -14.08
C TYR A 41 1.05 -14.14 -15.59
N GLU A 42 1.90 -13.54 -16.39
CA GLU A 42 1.86 -13.64 -17.86
C GLU A 42 2.10 -15.08 -18.31
N ASN A 43 3.15 -15.72 -17.76
CA ASN A 43 3.35 -17.15 -17.89
C ASN A 43 2.80 -17.85 -16.64
N PRO A 44 1.76 -18.68 -16.74
CA PRO A 44 1.16 -19.39 -15.60
C PRO A 44 2.12 -20.27 -14.81
N ALA A 45 3.20 -20.75 -15.42
CA ALA A 45 4.21 -21.58 -14.77
C ALA A 45 5.06 -20.81 -13.75
N ASP A 46 5.14 -19.48 -13.85
CA ASP A 46 5.88 -18.63 -12.92
C ASP A 46 5.15 -18.44 -11.58
N CYS A 47 3.92 -18.96 -11.45
CA CYS A 47 3.13 -18.87 -10.25
C CYS A 47 3.59 -19.89 -9.20
N VAL A 48 4.72 -19.59 -8.57
CA VAL A 48 5.26 -20.36 -7.43
C VAL A 48 5.10 -19.53 -6.17
N ILE A 49 4.33 -20.04 -5.20
CA ILE A 49 4.05 -19.34 -3.94
C ILE A 49 4.89 -19.96 -2.82
N PRO A 50 5.90 -19.25 -2.28
CA PRO A 50 6.72 -19.76 -1.19
C PRO A 50 5.88 -20.09 0.06
N TYR A 51 6.26 -21.14 0.77
CA TYR A 51 5.60 -21.60 2.00
C TYR A 51 4.10 -21.94 1.85
N CYS A 52 3.65 -22.26 0.62
CA CYS A 52 2.29 -22.67 0.31
C CYS A 52 2.25 -24.17 -0.03
N ASP A 53 1.55 -24.98 0.78
CA ASP A 53 1.43 -26.42 0.53
C ASP A 53 0.41 -26.72 -0.58
N THR A 54 -0.67 -25.93 -0.65
CA THR A 54 -1.72 -26.15 -1.65
C THR A 54 -2.18 -24.82 -2.25
N TYR A 55 -2.11 -24.72 -3.57
CA TYR A 55 -2.60 -23.56 -4.31
C TYR A 55 -3.84 -23.90 -5.14
N TYR A 56 -4.87 -23.07 -5.01
CA TYR A 56 -6.11 -23.15 -5.77
C TYR A 56 -6.25 -21.95 -6.70
N ASN A 57 -6.15 -22.14 -7.98
CA ASN A 57 -6.39 -21.08 -8.97
C ASN A 57 -7.91 -20.82 -9.09
N ILE A 58 -8.39 -19.78 -8.42
CA ILE A 58 -9.79 -19.36 -8.42
C ILE A 58 -9.96 -18.17 -9.36
N PRO A 59 -10.87 -18.22 -10.35
CA PRO A 59 -11.00 -17.17 -11.37
C PRO A 59 -11.76 -15.93 -10.85
N PHE A 60 -11.22 -15.29 -9.84
CA PHE A 60 -11.78 -14.04 -9.31
C PHE A 60 -11.71 -12.90 -10.33
N GLU A 61 -12.77 -12.12 -10.41
CA GLU A 61 -12.84 -10.87 -11.15
C GLU A 61 -12.75 -9.68 -10.18
N ARG A 62 -12.01 -8.62 -10.57
CA ARG A 62 -11.88 -7.42 -9.72
C ARG A 62 -13.18 -6.63 -9.59
N ASN A 63 -14.02 -6.65 -10.63
CA ASN A 63 -15.35 -6.02 -10.60
C ASN A 63 -16.37 -7.00 -9.98
N PRO A 64 -17.01 -6.65 -8.85
CA PRO A 64 -17.94 -7.54 -8.14
C PRO A 64 -19.18 -7.94 -8.98
N LEU A 65 -19.56 -7.14 -9.96
CA LEU A 65 -20.74 -7.37 -10.81
C LEU A 65 -20.47 -8.33 -11.98
N LYS A 66 -19.23 -8.77 -12.19
CA LYS A 66 -18.89 -9.71 -13.27
C LYS A 66 -19.44 -11.12 -12.96
N ILE A 67 -20.13 -11.72 -13.95
CA ILE A 67 -20.73 -13.07 -13.85
C ILE A 67 -19.68 -14.14 -13.52
N GLY A 68 -18.42 -13.96 -13.94
CA GLY A 68 -17.29 -14.83 -13.60
C GLY A 68 -17.12 -15.07 -12.09
N ASN A 69 -17.56 -14.13 -11.26
CA ASN A 69 -17.54 -14.27 -9.80
C ASN A 69 -18.49 -15.34 -9.28
N LEU A 70 -19.53 -15.75 -10.02
CA LEU A 70 -20.38 -16.90 -9.65
C LEU A 70 -19.60 -18.21 -9.75
N LYS A 71 -18.77 -18.36 -10.79
CA LYS A 71 -17.86 -19.51 -10.93
C LYS A 71 -16.79 -19.52 -9.85
N ALA A 72 -16.18 -18.35 -9.59
CA ALA A 72 -15.23 -18.18 -8.50
C ALA A 72 -15.82 -18.55 -7.14
N TYR A 73 -17.04 -18.10 -6.84
CA TYR A 73 -17.75 -18.45 -5.61
C TYR A 73 -17.99 -19.96 -5.47
N LYS A 74 -18.48 -20.63 -6.54
CA LYS A 74 -18.73 -22.08 -6.51
C LYS A 74 -17.44 -22.87 -6.27
N ASN A 75 -16.35 -22.49 -6.95
CA ASN A 75 -15.04 -23.15 -6.80
C ASN A 75 -14.47 -22.90 -5.38
N LEU A 76 -14.49 -21.67 -4.91
CA LEU A 76 -14.02 -21.32 -3.56
C LEU A 76 -14.83 -22.06 -2.49
N LYS A 77 -16.17 -22.14 -2.66
CA LYS A 77 -17.03 -22.87 -1.72
C LYS A 77 -16.67 -24.34 -1.63
N LYS A 78 -16.37 -25.00 -2.76
CA LYS A 78 -15.87 -26.40 -2.77
C LYS A 78 -14.56 -26.56 -2.02
N VAL A 79 -13.61 -25.62 -2.23
CA VAL A 79 -12.32 -25.63 -1.52
C VAL A 79 -12.52 -25.47 -0.02
N ILE A 80 -13.40 -24.57 0.41
CA ILE A 80 -13.67 -24.31 1.82
C ILE A 80 -14.41 -25.50 2.47
N ASP A 81 -15.47 -26.01 1.82
CA ASP A 81 -16.31 -27.08 2.39
C ASP A 81 -15.52 -28.41 2.54
N ASN A 82 -14.53 -28.67 1.67
CA ASN A 82 -13.74 -29.91 1.67
C ASN A 82 -12.39 -29.79 2.37
N GLY A 83 -11.91 -28.55 2.64
CA GLY A 83 -10.53 -28.32 3.11
C GLY A 83 -10.31 -28.52 4.61
N GLY A 84 -11.37 -28.40 5.43
CA GLY A 84 -11.27 -28.54 6.90
C GLY A 84 -10.34 -27.51 7.54
N TYR A 85 -10.41 -26.26 7.11
CA TYR A 85 -9.55 -25.18 7.59
C TYR A 85 -9.96 -24.71 8.99
N ASP A 86 -8.98 -24.53 9.88
CA ASP A 86 -9.18 -23.92 11.19
C ASP A 86 -9.33 -22.38 11.04
N ILE A 87 -8.55 -21.80 10.15
CA ILE A 87 -8.59 -20.36 9.84
C ILE A 87 -8.73 -20.15 8.33
N ILE A 88 -9.61 -19.23 7.96
CA ILE A 88 -9.70 -18.67 6.61
C ILE A 88 -9.44 -17.17 6.74
N HIS A 89 -8.34 -16.68 6.15
CA HIS A 89 -8.01 -15.27 6.15
C HIS A 89 -8.19 -14.68 4.76
N CYS A 90 -9.16 -13.79 4.60
CA CYS A 90 -9.50 -13.21 3.32
C CYS A 90 -9.09 -11.73 3.22
N HIS A 91 -8.72 -11.37 2.00
CA HIS A 91 -8.22 -10.05 1.62
C HIS A 91 -8.89 -9.59 0.33
N THR A 92 -8.73 -8.31 -0.01
CA THR A 92 -9.31 -7.68 -1.19
C THR A 92 -10.84 -7.66 -1.19
N PRO A 93 -11.50 -6.63 -1.74
CA PRO A 93 -12.95 -6.48 -1.61
C PRO A 93 -13.75 -7.68 -2.15
N VAL A 94 -13.46 -8.12 -3.38
CA VAL A 94 -14.20 -9.24 -4.00
C VAL A 94 -13.81 -10.58 -3.37
N GLY A 95 -12.51 -10.83 -3.16
CA GLY A 95 -12.03 -12.04 -2.49
C GLY A 95 -12.67 -12.21 -1.12
N ALA A 96 -12.65 -11.15 -0.30
CA ALA A 96 -13.24 -11.17 1.03
C ALA A 96 -14.77 -11.30 1.02
N MET A 97 -15.48 -10.64 0.09
CA MET A 97 -16.93 -10.79 -0.04
C MET A 97 -17.31 -12.24 -0.32
N LEU A 98 -16.70 -12.84 -1.35
CA LEU A 98 -17.04 -14.21 -1.73
C LEU A 98 -16.63 -15.23 -0.67
N THR A 99 -15.50 -15.01 0.00
CA THR A 99 -15.03 -15.88 1.10
C THR A 99 -16.00 -15.88 2.28
N ARG A 100 -16.39 -14.71 2.77
CA ARG A 100 -17.31 -14.58 3.91
C ARG A 100 -18.66 -15.25 3.62
N LEU A 101 -19.15 -15.17 2.37
CA LEU A 101 -20.36 -15.87 1.94
C LEU A 101 -20.15 -17.37 1.82
N ALA A 102 -19.05 -17.83 1.24
CA ALA A 102 -18.75 -19.25 1.02
C ALA A 102 -18.46 -19.99 2.35
N ALA A 103 -17.83 -19.30 3.31
CA ALA A 103 -17.43 -19.88 4.59
C ALA A 103 -18.56 -20.03 5.63
N LYS A 104 -19.79 -19.62 5.33
CA LYS A 104 -20.90 -19.66 6.29
C LYS A 104 -21.10 -21.03 6.97
N ARG A 105 -20.99 -22.13 6.20
CA ARG A 105 -21.11 -23.49 6.72
C ARG A 105 -19.89 -23.90 7.54
N ALA A 106 -18.69 -23.68 7.00
CA ALA A 106 -17.44 -23.99 7.68
C ALA A 106 -17.34 -23.26 9.03
N ARG A 107 -17.76 -21.98 9.06
CA ARG A 107 -17.78 -21.17 10.28
C ARG A 107 -18.70 -21.75 11.38
N LYS A 108 -19.87 -22.31 11.00
CA LYS A 108 -20.75 -23.02 11.95
C LYS A 108 -20.08 -24.26 12.53
N ASN A 109 -19.15 -24.85 11.79
CA ASN A 109 -18.39 -26.04 12.18
C ASN A 109 -17.07 -25.72 12.90
N GLY A 110 -16.84 -24.46 13.29
CA GLY A 110 -15.68 -24.05 14.09
C GLY A 110 -14.57 -23.30 13.35
N THR A 111 -14.59 -23.26 12.01
CA THR A 111 -13.64 -22.46 11.24
C THR A 111 -13.75 -20.98 11.62
N LYS A 112 -12.61 -20.31 11.87
CA LYS A 112 -12.56 -18.86 12.12
C LYS A 112 -12.35 -18.10 10.81
N VAL A 113 -13.15 -17.08 10.57
CA VAL A 113 -13.05 -16.21 9.38
C VAL A 113 -12.48 -14.86 9.76
N PHE A 114 -11.28 -14.59 9.25
CA PHE A 114 -10.53 -13.34 9.37
C PHE A 114 -10.68 -12.54 8.08
N TYR A 115 -10.85 -11.24 8.21
CA TYR A 115 -10.84 -10.32 7.07
C TYR A 115 -9.94 -9.13 7.35
N THR A 116 -8.91 -8.92 6.52
CA THR A 116 -8.12 -7.68 6.55
C THR A 116 -8.59 -6.72 5.46
N ALA A 117 -9.11 -5.58 5.89
CA ALA A 117 -9.47 -4.47 5.01
C ALA A 117 -8.26 -3.57 4.77
N HIS A 118 -7.70 -3.62 3.54
CA HIS A 118 -6.58 -2.77 3.13
C HIS A 118 -7.00 -1.32 2.78
N GLY A 119 -8.22 -0.97 3.06
CA GLY A 119 -8.82 0.35 2.87
C GLY A 119 -10.24 0.25 2.32
N PHE A 120 -11.23 0.68 3.12
CA PHE A 120 -12.62 0.71 2.66
C PHE A 120 -12.83 1.70 1.51
N HIS A 121 -13.78 1.42 0.63
CA HIS A 121 -14.14 2.31 -0.47
C HIS A 121 -14.97 3.53 0.00
N PHE A 122 -15.50 3.48 1.23
CA PHE A 122 -16.22 4.55 1.91
C PHE A 122 -15.32 5.16 2.99
N TYR A 123 -14.81 6.34 2.72
CA TYR A 123 -13.87 7.09 3.56
C TYR A 123 -14.25 8.58 3.56
N THR A 124 -13.66 9.38 4.43
CA THR A 124 -13.91 10.83 4.48
C THR A 124 -13.46 11.48 3.17
N GLY A 125 -14.42 12.06 2.43
CA GLY A 125 -14.19 12.61 1.09
C GLY A 125 -14.44 11.61 -0.06
N ALA A 126 -14.86 10.37 0.22
CA ALA A 126 -15.26 9.44 -0.83
C ALA A 126 -16.57 9.90 -1.50
N PRO A 127 -16.75 9.62 -2.81
CA PRO A 127 -18.02 9.85 -3.50
C PRO A 127 -19.19 9.21 -2.76
N ILE A 128 -20.33 9.89 -2.69
CA ILE A 128 -21.52 9.41 -1.98
C ILE A 128 -21.99 8.04 -2.48
N ILE A 129 -21.80 7.75 -3.76
CA ILE A 129 -22.13 6.44 -4.33
C ILE A 129 -21.36 5.30 -3.69
N ASN A 130 -20.12 5.53 -3.25
CA ASN A 130 -19.33 4.52 -2.54
C ASN A 130 -19.93 4.19 -1.17
N TRP A 131 -20.48 5.19 -0.49
CA TRP A 131 -21.19 5.01 0.78
C TRP A 131 -22.48 4.22 0.60
N ILE A 132 -23.23 4.49 -0.46
CA ILE A 132 -24.49 3.78 -0.75
C ILE A 132 -24.24 2.32 -1.14
N LEU A 133 -23.19 2.05 -1.94
CA LEU A 133 -22.94 0.71 -2.47
C LEU A 133 -22.11 -0.17 -1.53
N TYR A 134 -21.01 0.35 -0.98
CA TYR A 134 -20.05 -0.50 -0.27
C TYR A 134 -20.29 -0.57 1.25
N TYR A 135 -20.73 0.51 1.88
CA TYR A 135 -20.91 0.54 3.33
C TYR A 135 -21.98 -0.47 3.82
N PRO A 136 -23.19 -0.55 3.23
CA PRO A 136 -24.20 -1.53 3.66
C PRO A 136 -23.72 -2.97 3.44
N VAL A 137 -23.04 -3.22 2.32
CA VAL A 137 -22.51 -4.56 2.01
C VAL A 137 -21.45 -4.99 3.03
N GLU A 138 -20.48 -4.12 3.33
CA GLU A 138 -19.43 -4.43 4.32
C GLU A 138 -20.03 -4.60 5.72
N ARG A 139 -20.97 -3.75 6.12
CA ARG A 139 -21.69 -3.88 7.39
C ARG A 139 -22.46 -5.19 7.50
N TRP A 140 -23.13 -5.62 6.43
CA TRP A 140 -23.83 -6.91 6.39
C TRP A 140 -22.87 -8.09 6.43
N LEU A 141 -21.79 -8.05 5.66
CA LEU A 141 -20.78 -9.11 5.62
C LEU A 141 -19.99 -9.25 6.93
N ALA A 142 -19.96 -8.21 7.76
CA ALA A 142 -19.33 -8.25 9.06
C ALA A 142 -19.95 -9.32 9.98
N HIS A 143 -21.24 -9.65 9.83
CA HIS A 143 -21.90 -10.75 10.54
C HIS A 143 -21.27 -12.14 10.26
N TYR A 144 -20.60 -12.29 9.11
CA TYR A 144 -19.93 -13.52 8.69
C TYR A 144 -18.41 -13.47 8.91
N THR A 145 -17.95 -12.54 9.75
CA THR A 145 -16.55 -12.31 10.08
C THR A 145 -16.34 -12.52 11.58
N ASP A 146 -15.35 -13.33 11.97
CA ASP A 146 -14.98 -13.48 13.38
C ASP A 146 -14.03 -12.38 13.82
N VAL A 147 -13.03 -12.06 12.99
CA VAL A 147 -12.08 -10.99 13.24
C VAL A 147 -11.97 -10.09 12.00
N LEU A 148 -12.36 -8.84 12.15
CA LEU A 148 -12.16 -7.79 11.13
C LEU A 148 -10.93 -6.97 11.50
N ILE A 149 -9.94 -6.98 10.64
CA ILE A 149 -8.68 -6.29 10.81
C ILE A 149 -8.65 -5.08 9.88
N THR A 150 -8.26 -3.93 10.40
CA THR A 150 -8.05 -2.70 9.62
C THR A 150 -6.62 -2.22 9.78
N ILE A 151 -6.09 -1.55 8.76
CA ILE A 151 -4.70 -1.12 8.69
C ILE A 151 -4.53 0.41 8.82
N ASN A 152 -5.60 1.15 9.06
CA ASN A 152 -5.59 2.58 9.33
C ASN A 152 -6.66 2.95 10.35
N GLN A 153 -6.44 4.04 11.08
CA GLN A 153 -7.29 4.47 12.18
C GLN A 153 -8.69 4.91 11.75
N GLU A 154 -8.82 5.48 10.55
CA GLU A 154 -10.11 5.92 10.05
C GLU A 154 -11.06 4.75 9.79
N ASP A 155 -10.55 3.71 9.14
CA ASP A 155 -11.32 2.48 8.88
C ASP A 155 -11.59 1.70 10.18
N TYR A 156 -10.64 1.70 11.12
CA TYR A 156 -10.84 1.10 12.45
C TYR A 156 -12.03 1.71 13.19
N LYS A 157 -12.07 3.04 13.31
CA LYS A 157 -13.18 3.75 13.96
C LYS A 157 -14.52 3.49 13.28
N ARG A 158 -14.53 3.26 11.96
CA ARG A 158 -15.76 2.89 11.24
C ARG A 158 -16.15 1.43 11.47
N ALA A 159 -15.19 0.53 11.40
CA ALA A 159 -15.40 -0.90 11.57
C ALA A 159 -15.93 -1.24 12.98
N GLN A 160 -15.59 -0.48 14.01
CA GLN A 160 -16.14 -0.63 15.36
C GLN A 160 -17.68 -0.49 15.42
N LYS A 161 -18.30 0.13 14.41
CA LYS A 161 -19.76 0.23 14.28
C LYS A 161 -20.40 -0.96 13.57
N PHE A 162 -19.59 -1.93 13.12
CA PHE A 162 -20.07 -3.11 12.44
C PHE A 162 -20.36 -4.23 13.44
N GLN A 163 -21.30 -5.10 13.10
CA GLN A 163 -21.64 -6.26 13.92
C GLN A 163 -20.67 -7.42 13.61
N CYS A 164 -19.39 -7.22 13.90
CA CYS A 164 -18.36 -8.24 13.85
C CYS A 164 -18.03 -8.70 15.28
N ARG A 165 -17.56 -9.95 15.44
CA ARG A 165 -17.25 -10.49 16.76
C ARG A 165 -16.05 -9.74 17.41
N LYS A 166 -15.01 -9.45 16.65
CA LYS A 166 -13.82 -8.68 17.10
C LYS A 166 -13.35 -7.77 15.96
N VAL A 167 -13.10 -6.51 16.27
CA VAL A 167 -12.49 -5.54 15.34
C VAL A 167 -11.14 -5.15 15.89
N ILE A 168 -10.09 -5.26 15.07
CA ILE A 168 -8.71 -5.01 15.48
C ILE A 168 -8.06 -4.03 14.50
N TYR A 169 -7.21 -3.17 15.02
CA TYR A 169 -6.29 -2.35 14.25
C TYR A 169 -4.90 -2.98 14.30
N ILE A 170 -4.23 -3.05 13.15
CA ILE A 170 -2.80 -3.36 13.05
C ILE A 170 -2.09 -2.26 12.24
N PRO A 171 -0.80 -2.01 12.48
CA PRO A 171 -0.06 -0.98 11.76
C PRO A 171 0.36 -1.46 10.35
N GLY A 172 -0.60 -1.80 9.51
CA GLY A 172 -0.38 -2.22 8.13
C GLY A 172 0.02 -3.67 7.95
N VAL A 173 0.69 -3.94 6.82
CA VAL A 173 1.21 -5.27 6.47
C VAL A 173 2.65 -5.48 6.93
N GLY A 174 3.24 -4.45 7.52
CA GLY A 174 4.65 -4.42 7.91
C GLY A 174 5.59 -4.03 6.78
N ILE A 175 6.73 -3.46 7.15
CA ILE A 175 7.83 -3.15 6.23
C ILE A 175 9.12 -3.80 6.76
N ASP A 176 9.85 -4.48 5.90
CA ASP A 176 11.16 -5.06 6.23
C ASP A 176 12.23 -3.96 6.23
N LEU A 177 12.54 -3.42 7.40
CA LEU A 177 13.51 -2.33 7.55
C LEU A 177 14.93 -2.71 7.15
N SER A 178 15.28 -4.01 7.16
CA SER A 178 16.62 -4.47 6.77
C SER A 178 16.94 -4.15 5.32
N LYS A 179 15.94 -4.10 4.45
CA LYS A 179 16.08 -3.75 3.02
C LYS A 179 16.49 -2.29 2.77
N PHE A 180 16.34 -1.44 3.76
CA PHE A 180 16.62 0.01 3.67
C PHE A 180 17.88 0.40 4.42
N ASN A 181 18.43 -0.50 5.26
CA ASN A 181 19.63 -0.27 6.04
C ASN A 181 20.91 -0.77 5.33
N THR A 182 21.10 -0.41 4.06
CA THR A 182 22.31 -0.76 3.31
C THR A 182 23.47 0.12 3.72
N MET A 183 24.55 -0.48 4.25
CA MET A 183 25.73 0.24 4.78
C MET A 183 26.55 0.99 3.72
N GLU A 184 26.56 0.52 2.47
CA GLU A 184 27.39 1.08 1.39
C GLU A 184 26.50 1.70 0.30
N PHE A 185 26.03 2.92 0.54
CA PHE A 185 25.34 3.69 -0.49
C PHE A 185 26.12 4.96 -0.81
N ASN A 186 26.50 5.10 -2.09
CA ASN A 186 27.14 6.32 -2.59
C ASN A 186 26.11 7.16 -3.35
N ARG A 187 25.63 8.21 -2.70
CA ARG A 187 24.64 9.14 -3.23
C ARG A 187 25.09 9.83 -4.51
N ASP A 188 26.34 10.26 -4.54
CA ASP A 188 26.88 11.03 -5.67
C ASP A 188 26.99 10.14 -6.90
N ARG A 189 27.54 8.95 -6.76
CA ARG A 189 27.56 7.96 -7.84
C ARG A 189 26.17 7.66 -8.40
N LYS A 190 25.17 7.52 -7.52
CA LYS A 190 23.80 7.24 -7.98
C LYS A 190 23.20 8.41 -8.75
N ARG A 191 23.50 9.64 -8.33
CA ARG A 191 23.09 10.83 -9.06
C ARG A 191 23.77 10.94 -10.42
N GLU A 192 25.06 10.61 -10.53
CA GLU A 192 25.78 10.53 -11.80
C GLU A 192 25.16 9.50 -12.75
N GLU A 193 24.83 8.28 -12.27
CA GLU A 193 24.15 7.24 -13.04
C GLU A 193 22.78 7.72 -13.59
N LEU A 194 22.12 8.62 -12.89
CA LEU A 194 20.84 9.22 -13.29
C LEU A 194 21.01 10.49 -14.14
N GLY A 195 22.22 10.95 -14.38
CA GLY A 195 22.50 12.21 -15.09
C GLY A 195 22.10 13.46 -14.32
N ILE A 196 22.12 13.40 -12.97
CA ILE A 196 21.68 14.48 -12.08
C ILE A 196 22.92 15.13 -11.44
N SER A 197 22.97 16.45 -11.42
CA SER A 197 24.02 17.19 -10.72
C SER A 197 23.99 16.92 -9.21
N HIS A 198 25.17 16.81 -8.60
CA HIS A 198 25.33 16.61 -7.15
C HIS A 198 24.68 17.73 -6.33
N ASN A 199 24.64 18.94 -6.88
CA ASN A 199 24.09 20.13 -6.23
C ASN A 199 22.57 20.29 -6.45
N SER A 200 21.93 19.41 -7.23
CA SER A 200 20.50 19.50 -7.45
C SER A 200 19.71 19.12 -6.21
N PHE A 201 18.59 19.81 -5.99
CA PHE A 201 17.56 19.40 -5.03
C PHE A 201 16.64 18.38 -5.69
N VAL A 202 16.72 17.13 -5.23
CA VAL A 202 16.05 16.00 -5.86
C VAL A 202 14.74 15.65 -5.14
N ILE A 203 13.64 15.78 -5.86
CA ILE A 203 12.31 15.37 -5.43
C ILE A 203 12.03 13.98 -6.00
N LEU A 204 11.47 13.07 -5.18
CA LEU A 204 11.07 11.74 -5.59
C LEU A 204 9.57 11.51 -5.37
N SER A 205 8.94 10.83 -6.31
CA SER A 205 7.65 10.16 -6.11
C SER A 205 7.72 8.71 -6.58
N VAL A 206 7.15 7.80 -5.79
CA VAL A 206 7.09 6.35 -6.10
C VAL A 206 5.64 5.92 -6.16
N GLY A 207 5.23 5.28 -7.26
CA GLY A 207 3.89 4.73 -7.42
C GLY A 207 3.41 4.65 -8.86
N GLU A 208 2.31 3.93 -9.07
CA GLU A 208 1.69 3.81 -10.39
C GLU A 208 1.31 5.18 -10.99
N LEU A 209 1.48 5.33 -12.29
CA LEU A 209 1.08 6.53 -13.03
C LEU A 209 -0.42 6.46 -13.39
N ILE A 210 -1.26 6.63 -12.36
CA ILE A 210 -2.73 6.60 -12.41
C ILE A 210 -3.34 7.83 -11.73
N PRO A 211 -4.63 8.18 -12.01
CA PRO A 211 -5.27 9.38 -11.47
C PRO A 211 -5.27 9.46 -9.94
N ARG A 212 -5.31 8.31 -9.25
CA ARG A 212 -5.32 8.23 -7.79
C ARG A 212 -4.00 8.70 -7.17
N LYS A 213 -2.85 8.36 -7.78
CA LYS A 213 -1.50 8.75 -7.31
C LYS A 213 -1.16 10.22 -7.58
N ASN A 214 -1.86 10.84 -8.53
CA ASN A 214 -1.91 12.30 -8.74
C ASN A 214 -0.55 12.98 -8.97
N HIS A 215 0.35 12.34 -9.73
CA HIS A 215 1.64 12.93 -10.09
C HIS A 215 1.51 14.28 -10.81
N LYS A 216 0.35 14.52 -11.46
CA LYS A 216 0.05 15.78 -12.17
C LYS A 216 0.22 17.01 -11.27
N ILE A 217 -0.23 16.97 -10.02
CA ILE A 217 -0.14 18.11 -9.10
C ILE A 217 1.30 18.52 -8.80
N VAL A 218 2.24 17.57 -8.83
CA VAL A 218 3.68 17.87 -8.65
C VAL A 218 4.21 18.59 -9.88
N LEU A 219 3.79 18.18 -11.10
CA LEU A 219 4.16 18.90 -12.33
C LEU A 219 3.59 20.32 -12.35
N GLU A 220 2.35 20.50 -11.88
CA GLU A 220 1.73 21.83 -11.73
C GLU A 220 2.52 22.70 -10.73
N ALA A 221 2.94 22.14 -9.59
CA ALA A 221 3.77 22.85 -8.62
C ALA A 221 5.16 23.24 -9.20
N LEU A 222 5.79 22.35 -9.98
CA LEU A 222 7.05 22.66 -10.66
C LEU A 222 6.88 23.73 -11.74
N SER A 223 5.75 23.75 -12.45
CA SER A 223 5.43 24.83 -13.40
C SER A 223 5.33 26.19 -12.70
N ILE A 224 4.73 26.24 -11.51
CA ILE A 224 4.69 27.46 -10.69
C ILE A 224 6.10 27.89 -10.31
N LEU A 225 6.95 26.96 -9.87
CA LEU A 225 8.35 27.26 -9.50
C LEU A 225 9.16 27.78 -10.70
N LYS A 226 8.90 27.24 -11.89
CA LYS A 226 9.52 27.76 -13.14
C LYS A 226 9.12 29.21 -13.40
N ASN A 227 7.83 29.53 -13.29
CA ASN A 227 7.31 30.86 -13.57
C ASN A 227 7.85 31.95 -12.63
N ILE A 228 8.43 31.56 -11.50
CA ILE A 228 9.09 32.46 -10.52
C ILE A 228 10.61 32.27 -10.46
N ASP A 229 11.20 31.63 -11.47
CA ASP A 229 12.64 31.36 -11.61
C ASP A 229 13.29 30.63 -10.42
N LYS A 230 12.55 29.68 -9.81
CA LYS A 230 12.99 28.89 -8.65
C LYS A 230 13.15 27.39 -8.95
N ILE A 231 13.16 26.98 -10.23
CA ILE A 231 13.25 25.58 -10.63
C ILE A 231 14.68 25.13 -10.99
N SER A 232 15.60 26.03 -11.28
CA SER A 232 16.87 25.77 -11.98
C SER A 232 17.72 24.62 -11.40
N ASP A 233 17.70 24.43 -10.09
CA ASP A 233 18.43 23.37 -9.37
C ASP A 233 17.52 22.24 -8.85
N ILE A 234 16.24 22.20 -9.25
CA ILE A 234 15.27 21.18 -8.82
C ILE A 234 15.17 20.09 -9.89
N GLN A 235 15.25 18.84 -9.48
CA GLN A 235 15.02 17.67 -10.33
C GLN A 235 13.92 16.79 -9.71
N TYR A 236 13.00 16.31 -10.53
CA TYR A 236 11.89 15.46 -10.08
C TYR A 236 11.98 14.06 -10.69
N LEU A 237 12.18 13.06 -9.84
CA LEU A 237 12.23 11.65 -10.21
C LEU A 237 10.88 10.98 -9.98
N ILE A 238 10.40 10.23 -10.97
CA ILE A 238 9.16 9.47 -10.90
C ILE A 238 9.47 8.00 -11.13
N CYS A 239 9.36 7.19 -10.07
CA CYS A 239 9.49 5.74 -10.13
C CYS A 239 8.09 5.09 -10.21
N GLY A 240 7.82 4.42 -11.32
CA GLY A 240 6.57 3.71 -11.57
C GLY A 240 6.15 3.71 -13.03
N ASN A 241 5.22 2.82 -13.36
CA ASN A 241 4.59 2.74 -14.66
C ASN A 241 3.07 2.94 -14.51
N GLY A 242 2.40 3.22 -15.61
CA GLY A 242 0.94 3.34 -15.62
C GLY A 242 0.41 4.04 -16.85
N ARG A 243 -0.91 4.01 -16.99
CA ARG A 243 -1.60 4.50 -18.20
C ARG A 243 -1.43 6.00 -18.47
N LEU A 244 -1.13 6.80 -17.44
CA LEU A 244 -0.94 8.24 -17.58
C LEU A 244 0.47 8.65 -18.00
N LYS A 245 1.40 7.71 -18.28
CA LYS A 245 2.80 8.04 -18.60
C LYS A 245 2.93 8.99 -19.79
N LYS A 246 2.15 8.74 -20.84
CA LYS A 246 2.15 9.60 -22.05
C LYS A 246 1.62 10.99 -21.75
N ASP A 247 0.49 11.07 -21.05
CA ASP A 247 -0.18 12.34 -20.70
C ASP A 247 0.71 13.19 -19.78
N LEU A 248 1.36 12.57 -18.79
CA LEU A 248 2.27 13.26 -17.87
C LEU A 248 3.51 13.78 -18.59
N LYS A 249 4.07 13.02 -19.54
CA LYS A 249 5.18 13.51 -20.40
C LYS A 249 4.76 14.69 -21.26
N GLN A 250 3.57 14.63 -21.85
CA GLN A 250 3.03 15.74 -22.64
C GLN A 250 2.88 17.01 -21.78
N LEU A 251 2.37 16.87 -20.55
CA LEU A 251 2.26 18.00 -19.62
C LEU A 251 3.64 18.61 -19.26
N THR A 252 4.71 17.83 -19.18
CA THR A 252 6.05 18.40 -18.94
C THR A 252 6.53 19.26 -20.09
N LEU A 253 6.18 18.93 -21.34
CA LEU A 253 6.45 19.75 -22.50
C LEU A 253 5.62 21.04 -22.49
N GLU A 254 4.31 20.93 -22.24
CA GLU A 254 3.40 22.08 -22.16
C GLU A 254 3.81 23.09 -21.07
N TYR A 255 4.26 22.59 -19.93
CA TYR A 255 4.75 23.43 -18.83
C TYR A 255 6.21 23.88 -19.03
N GLY A 256 6.91 23.35 -20.05
CA GLY A 256 8.31 23.66 -20.34
C GLY A 256 9.26 23.25 -19.22
N ILE A 257 8.99 22.13 -18.52
CA ILE A 257 9.77 21.59 -17.39
C ILE A 257 10.39 20.23 -17.70
N SER A 258 10.45 19.83 -18.97
CA SER A 258 10.88 18.49 -19.39
C SER A 258 12.30 18.14 -18.94
N GLU A 259 13.20 19.12 -18.88
CA GLU A 259 14.60 18.94 -18.44
C GLU A 259 14.71 18.70 -16.92
N HIS A 260 13.65 19.00 -16.18
CA HIS A 260 13.58 18.84 -14.72
C HIS A 260 12.86 17.57 -14.27
N VAL A 261 12.28 16.76 -15.21
CA VAL A 261 11.42 15.63 -14.84
C VAL A 261 11.88 14.33 -15.48
N HIS A 262 12.21 13.33 -14.64
CA HIS A 262 12.73 12.04 -15.04
C HIS A 262 11.73 10.91 -14.78
N PHE A 263 11.22 10.29 -15.84
CA PHE A 263 10.34 9.12 -15.76
C PHE A 263 11.16 7.83 -15.78
N LEU A 264 11.51 7.31 -14.61
CA LEU A 264 12.43 6.18 -14.45
C LEU A 264 11.79 4.81 -14.66
N GLY A 265 10.45 4.74 -14.78
CA GLY A 265 9.73 3.48 -14.92
C GLY A 265 9.72 2.66 -13.62
N TYR A 266 9.50 1.35 -13.74
CA TYR A 266 9.58 0.43 -12.60
C TYR A 266 11.06 0.23 -12.21
N ARG A 267 11.35 0.33 -10.91
CA ARG A 267 12.70 0.21 -10.35
C ARG A 267 12.75 -0.87 -9.29
N ASN A 268 13.78 -1.72 -9.31
CA ASN A 268 14.07 -2.70 -8.26
C ASN A 268 14.97 -2.12 -7.15
N ASP A 269 15.69 -1.03 -7.46
CA ASP A 269 16.61 -0.33 -6.55
C ASP A 269 15.94 0.89 -5.90
N VAL A 270 14.67 0.75 -5.52
CA VAL A 270 13.87 1.88 -4.99
C VAL A 270 14.49 2.48 -3.72
N SER A 271 15.13 1.66 -2.87
CA SER A 271 15.83 2.16 -1.67
C SER A 271 16.94 3.16 -2.02
N GLU A 272 17.66 2.92 -3.12
CA GLU A 272 18.70 3.86 -3.61
C GLU A 272 18.08 5.15 -4.16
N MET A 273 16.89 5.06 -4.78
CA MET A 273 16.15 6.23 -5.25
C MET A 273 15.73 7.13 -4.08
N TYR A 274 15.23 6.56 -2.99
CA TYR A 274 14.95 7.34 -1.77
C TYR A 274 16.22 7.98 -1.22
N LYS A 275 17.31 7.22 -1.05
CA LYS A 275 18.57 7.71 -0.46
C LYS A 275 19.27 8.78 -1.30
N CYS A 276 19.12 8.79 -2.63
CA CYS A 276 19.68 9.83 -3.48
C CYS A 276 18.80 11.09 -3.55
N SER A 277 17.60 11.08 -2.96
CA SER A 277 16.65 12.19 -2.98
C SER A 277 16.74 13.07 -1.74
N ASP A 278 16.28 14.32 -1.85
CA ASP A 278 16.23 15.32 -0.78
C ASP A 278 14.82 15.44 -0.18
N LEU A 279 13.80 15.07 -0.96
CA LEU A 279 12.40 15.21 -0.61
C LEU A 279 11.57 14.12 -1.27
N PHE A 280 10.71 13.47 -0.50
CA PHE A 280 9.68 12.59 -1.00
C PHE A 280 8.33 13.31 -1.04
N VAL A 281 7.71 13.37 -2.23
CA VAL A 281 6.40 14.01 -2.43
C VAL A 281 5.36 12.96 -2.79
N PHE A 282 4.30 12.85 -1.98
CA PHE A 282 3.27 11.84 -2.12
C PHE A 282 1.86 12.42 -2.06
N MET A 283 1.36 12.88 -3.21
CA MET A 283 0.12 13.66 -3.34
C MET A 283 -1.08 12.83 -3.79
N SER A 284 -1.18 11.59 -3.32
CA SER A 284 -2.31 10.70 -3.62
C SER A 284 -3.66 11.27 -3.18
N LYS A 285 -4.71 10.97 -3.94
CA LYS A 285 -6.10 11.34 -3.61
C LYS A 285 -6.75 10.39 -2.61
N GLN A 286 -6.22 9.17 -2.50
CA GLN A 286 -6.72 8.11 -1.63
C GLN A 286 -5.65 7.07 -1.36
N GLU A 287 -5.50 6.67 -0.10
CA GLU A 287 -4.64 5.54 0.32
C GLU A 287 -5.33 4.72 1.43
N GLY A 288 -4.89 3.46 1.57
CA GLY A 288 -5.19 2.63 2.73
C GLY A 288 -4.14 2.83 3.83
N LEU A 289 -2.93 2.31 3.57
CA LEU A 289 -1.68 2.62 4.26
C LEU A 289 -0.56 2.44 3.22
N PRO A 290 0.05 3.51 2.70
CA PRO A 290 0.93 3.43 1.54
C PRO A 290 2.34 2.93 1.89
N VAL A 291 2.75 1.81 1.30
CA VAL A 291 4.10 1.23 1.46
C VAL A 291 5.18 2.22 1.02
N ALA A 292 5.00 2.92 -0.10
CA ALA A 292 5.97 3.90 -0.59
C ALA A 292 6.27 5.03 0.42
N LEU A 293 5.29 5.41 1.25
CA LEU A 293 5.50 6.40 2.31
C LEU A 293 6.26 5.79 3.50
N MET A 294 6.01 4.52 3.83
CA MET A 294 6.80 3.78 4.83
C MET A 294 8.26 3.61 4.38
N GLU A 295 8.49 3.34 3.10
CA GLU A 295 9.83 3.24 2.51
C GLU A 295 10.59 4.57 2.60
N ALA A 296 9.93 5.69 2.29
CA ALA A 296 10.51 7.03 2.45
C ALA A 296 10.91 7.31 3.90
N MET A 297 10.05 6.94 4.86
CA MET A 297 10.34 7.05 6.30
C MET A 297 11.53 6.17 6.70
N ALA A 298 11.61 4.94 6.21
CA ALA A 298 12.69 3.98 6.50
C ALA A 298 14.02 4.45 5.93
N CYS A 299 14.02 5.18 4.81
CA CYS A 299 15.21 5.81 4.23
C CYS A 299 15.55 7.18 4.86
N GLY A 300 14.75 7.68 5.78
CA GLY A 300 14.95 8.98 6.42
C GLY A 300 14.81 10.17 5.46
N VAL A 301 14.01 10.06 4.41
CA VAL A 301 13.78 11.16 3.47
C VAL A 301 12.67 12.08 4.00
N PRO A 302 12.86 13.41 4.03
CA PRO A 302 11.80 14.34 4.39
C PRO A 302 10.58 14.18 3.49
N ILE A 303 9.37 14.37 4.04
CA ILE A 303 8.12 14.02 3.38
C ILE A 303 7.19 15.22 3.28
N ILE A 304 6.60 15.43 2.08
CA ILE A 304 5.36 16.19 1.90
C ILE A 304 4.31 15.25 1.36
N CYS A 305 3.16 15.15 2.02
CA CYS A 305 2.08 14.29 1.55
C CYS A 305 0.71 14.94 1.64
N SER A 306 -0.25 14.39 0.89
CA SER A 306 -1.64 14.83 0.91
C SER A 306 -2.35 14.43 2.21
N ASN A 307 -3.36 15.24 2.61
CA ASN A 307 -4.18 15.02 3.79
C ASN A 307 -5.26 13.96 3.54
N VAL A 308 -4.83 12.70 3.38
CA VAL A 308 -5.74 11.55 3.22
C VAL A 308 -5.48 10.52 4.32
N ARG A 309 -6.45 9.61 4.56
CA ARG A 309 -6.24 8.49 5.49
C ARG A 309 -5.03 7.66 5.03
N GLY A 310 -4.42 6.93 5.92
CA GLY A 310 -3.19 6.20 5.64
C GLY A 310 -1.95 7.12 5.65
N ASN A 311 -1.98 8.24 4.95
CA ASN A 311 -0.92 9.25 5.08
C ASN A 311 -0.91 9.83 6.49
N ARG A 312 -2.10 10.15 7.06
CA ARG A 312 -2.23 10.65 8.45
C ARG A 312 -1.85 9.63 9.52
N ASP A 313 -1.89 8.35 9.20
CA ASP A 313 -1.43 7.30 10.12
C ASP A 313 0.11 7.27 10.20
N LEU A 314 0.79 7.55 9.08
CA LEU A 314 2.25 7.53 8.94
C LEU A 314 2.89 8.89 9.25
N VAL A 315 2.32 9.96 8.75
CA VAL A 315 2.86 11.31 8.91
C VAL A 315 2.01 12.11 9.89
N GLU A 316 2.67 12.74 10.85
CA GLU A 316 2.11 13.77 11.73
C GLU A 316 2.67 15.12 11.29
N ASN A 317 1.75 16.05 11.01
CA ASN A 317 2.10 17.34 10.40
C ASN A 317 3.06 18.16 11.28
N LYS A 318 4.18 18.60 10.70
CA LYS A 318 5.27 19.34 11.35
C LYS A 318 6.03 18.57 12.44
N TYR A 319 5.78 17.27 12.59
CA TYR A 319 6.54 16.41 13.49
C TYR A 319 7.51 15.51 12.73
N ASN A 320 7.03 14.72 11.78
CA ASN A 320 7.86 13.85 10.94
C ASN A 320 7.63 14.06 9.43
N GLY A 321 7.02 15.18 9.05
CA GLY A 321 6.75 15.57 7.67
C GLY A 321 5.70 16.67 7.59
N ILE A 322 5.32 17.03 6.37
CA ILE A 322 4.31 18.05 6.09
C ILE A 322 3.11 17.42 5.42
N ILE A 323 1.91 17.65 5.99
CA ILE A 323 0.64 17.25 5.40
C ILE A 323 -0.05 18.49 4.84
N ILE A 324 -0.43 18.43 3.55
CA ILE A 324 -1.12 19.53 2.87
C ILE A 324 -2.39 19.05 2.14
N LYS A 325 -3.29 19.99 1.83
CA LYS A 325 -4.38 19.76 0.88
C LYS A 325 -3.81 19.58 -0.54
N LEU A 326 -4.62 19.05 -1.44
CA LEU A 326 -4.27 18.89 -2.86
C LEU A 326 -4.34 20.26 -3.57
N ASP A 327 -3.26 21.02 -3.47
CA ASP A 327 -3.15 22.39 -3.95
C ASP A 327 -1.71 22.58 -4.50
N PRO A 328 -1.53 22.82 -5.81
CA PRO A 328 -0.20 22.94 -6.41
C PRO A 328 0.56 24.19 -5.96
N GLN A 329 -0.15 25.28 -5.65
CA GLN A 329 0.47 26.51 -5.14
C GLN A 329 1.07 26.25 -3.75
N LEU A 330 0.28 25.67 -2.83
CA LEU A 330 0.75 25.31 -1.50
C LEU A 330 1.90 24.28 -1.56
N LEU A 331 1.84 23.32 -2.50
CA LEU A 331 2.92 22.35 -2.68
C LEU A 331 4.22 23.04 -3.11
N SER A 332 4.17 23.98 -4.06
CA SER A 332 5.35 24.73 -4.51
C SER A 332 5.99 25.53 -3.37
N GLU A 333 5.18 26.18 -2.54
CA GLU A 333 5.64 26.91 -1.34
C GLU A 333 6.34 25.98 -0.34
N LYS A 334 5.75 24.80 -0.06
CA LYS A 334 6.31 23.83 0.89
C LYS A 334 7.56 23.13 0.37
N ILE A 335 7.71 22.96 -0.94
CA ILE A 335 8.96 22.50 -1.57
C ILE A 335 10.08 23.52 -1.31
N LEU A 336 9.83 24.80 -1.53
CA LEU A 336 10.85 25.85 -1.28
C LEU A 336 11.18 26.00 0.21
N GLU A 337 10.17 25.92 1.07
CA GLU A 337 10.35 25.96 2.53
C GLU A 337 11.30 24.84 2.99
N LEU A 338 11.03 23.58 2.64
CA LEU A 338 11.90 22.47 3.02
C LEU A 338 13.25 22.50 2.31
N LYS A 339 13.31 22.96 1.06
CA LYS A 339 14.58 23.11 0.34
C LYS A 339 15.56 23.99 1.12
N SER A 340 15.08 25.07 1.73
CA SER A 340 15.91 26.04 2.45
C SER A 340 16.09 25.73 3.95
N ASN A 341 15.34 24.77 4.52
CA ASN A 341 15.29 24.53 5.95
C ASN A 341 15.91 23.17 6.35
N GLU A 342 17.24 23.15 6.47
CA GLU A 342 17.99 21.95 6.88
C GLU A 342 17.63 21.46 8.30
N LYS A 343 17.24 22.38 9.19
CA LYS A 343 16.88 22.04 10.56
C LYS A 343 15.61 21.17 10.58
N ASP A 344 14.56 21.59 9.89
CA ASP A 344 13.30 20.85 9.84
C ASP A 344 13.48 19.52 9.12
N LYS A 345 14.28 19.46 8.04
CA LYS A 345 14.60 18.21 7.35
C LYS A 345 15.21 17.19 8.31
N LYS A 346 16.19 17.58 9.12
CA LYS A 346 16.83 16.69 10.13
C LYS A 346 15.86 16.24 11.21
N ILE A 347 14.99 17.13 11.69
CA ILE A 347 13.96 16.79 12.69
C ILE A 347 12.98 15.77 12.11
N TYR A 348 12.45 16.01 10.93
CA TYR A 348 11.47 15.12 10.28
C TYR A 348 12.08 13.75 9.96
N LEU A 349 13.33 13.71 9.51
CA LEU A 349 14.10 12.49 9.29
C LEU A 349 14.18 11.65 10.56
N ASN A 350 14.65 12.22 11.66
CA ASN A 350 14.84 11.50 12.93
C ASN A 350 13.51 10.94 13.47
N HIS A 351 12.46 11.75 13.47
CA HIS A 351 11.14 11.30 13.92
C HIS A 351 10.52 10.26 12.99
N SER A 352 10.78 10.33 11.68
CA SER A 352 10.33 9.31 10.73
C SER A 352 11.02 7.97 10.99
N LEU A 353 12.34 7.97 11.20
CA LEU A 353 13.12 6.76 11.53
C LEU A 353 12.69 6.13 12.87
N GLU A 354 12.28 6.92 13.82
CA GLU A 354 11.75 6.41 15.09
C GLU A 354 10.35 5.83 14.89
N LYS A 355 9.45 6.57 14.25
CA LYS A 355 8.06 6.16 14.06
C LYS A 355 7.91 4.91 13.19
N ILE A 356 8.76 4.74 12.18
CA ILE A 356 8.65 3.60 11.26
C ILE A 356 8.93 2.26 11.94
N LYS A 357 9.64 2.22 13.07
CA LYS A 357 9.88 0.99 13.85
C LYS A 357 8.58 0.31 14.29
N HIS A 358 7.52 1.07 14.55
CA HIS A 358 6.21 0.53 14.89
C HIS A 358 5.49 -0.16 13.72
N PHE A 359 6.00 0.01 12.50
CA PHE A 359 5.49 -0.60 11.28
C PHE A 359 6.42 -1.71 10.77
N GLU A 360 7.44 -2.09 11.56
CA GLU A 360 8.36 -3.16 11.18
C GLU A 360 7.64 -4.50 11.03
N LEU A 361 8.02 -5.26 10.00
CA LEU A 361 7.39 -6.53 9.66
C LEU A 361 7.41 -7.54 10.82
N SER A 362 8.52 -7.63 11.56
CA SER A 362 8.65 -8.52 12.71
C SER A 362 7.63 -8.19 13.82
N TYR A 363 7.42 -6.89 14.08
CA TYR A 363 6.43 -6.42 15.04
C TYR A 363 4.99 -6.76 14.59
N VAL A 364 4.67 -6.47 13.34
CA VAL A 364 3.34 -6.77 12.78
C VAL A 364 3.05 -8.27 12.76
N LEU A 365 4.04 -9.10 12.40
CA LEU A 365 3.89 -10.56 12.40
C LEU A 365 3.65 -11.09 13.82
N LYS A 366 4.33 -10.53 14.84
CA LYS A 366 4.11 -10.90 16.23
C LYS A 366 2.67 -10.58 16.66
N GLU A 367 2.20 -9.36 16.44
CA GLU A 367 0.80 -8.98 16.74
C GLU A 367 -0.21 -9.89 16.01
N MET A 368 0.05 -10.18 14.73
CA MET A 368 -0.84 -11.05 13.95
C MET A 368 -0.82 -12.49 14.46
N LYS A 369 0.32 -13.00 14.92
CA LYS A 369 0.41 -14.32 15.55
C LYS A 369 -0.48 -14.39 16.80
N ASP A 370 -0.39 -13.40 17.68
CA ASP A 370 -1.20 -13.32 18.90
C ASP A 370 -2.71 -13.28 18.57
N ILE A 371 -3.08 -12.52 17.51
CA ILE A 371 -4.46 -12.46 17.01
C ILE A 371 -4.95 -13.83 16.49
N TYR A 372 -4.12 -14.59 15.76
CA TYR A 372 -4.48 -15.92 15.25
C TYR A 372 -4.58 -16.95 16.36
N GLU A 373 -3.76 -16.86 17.40
CA GLU A 373 -3.79 -17.72 18.57
C GLU A 373 -4.95 -17.37 19.53
N GLY A 374 -5.60 -16.24 19.33
CA GLY A 374 -6.79 -15.81 20.07
C GLY A 374 -6.49 -15.08 21.36
N GLN A 375 -5.30 -14.53 21.50
CA GLN A 375 -4.85 -13.72 22.63
C GLN A 375 -5.34 -12.27 22.55
#